data_87f70b1c9e41d76ee76587dcf0668c42
#
_entry.id   87f70b1c9e41d76ee76587dcf0668c42
#
_cell.length_a   1.000
_cell.length_b   1.000
_cell.length_c   1.000
_cell.angle_alpha   90.00
_cell.angle_beta   90.00
_cell.angle_gamma   90.00
#
_symmetry.space_group_name_H-M   'P 1'
#
loop_
_entity.id
_entity.type
_entity.pdbx_description
1 polymer ?
#
loop_
_entity_poly.entity_id
_entity_poly.type
_entity_poly.pdbx_seq_one_letter_code
_entity_poly.pdbx_strand_id
1 'polypeptide(L)'
;MPEGPSIVILRELAAPFAGKKVLRVTGNSRVIDIARMQGRVVRRFCSWGKHFLIVFDGFALRVHFMLFGSYRIDERRENASPRLSLGFARDRELNFYACSLKYVEGDLDEAYDWSTDVMADAWDPRKARRKLQAQPEMLACDALLDQNVFAGAGNIIKNEVLHRIRMHPESTIGALPPRKLTELITQAREYSFDFYAWKKAYVLRKHYQVHTKTHCPRDGTRLTYRAKLGRAQRRAFWCDACQKLYR
;
A
#
# COMPACT_ATOMS: atom_id res chain seq x y z
N MET A 1 3.62 -8.42 -1.09
CA MET A 1 3.83 -7.19 -0.30
C MET A 1 2.46 -6.56 -0.06
N PRO A 2 2.12 -6.20 1.16
CA PRO A 2 0.89 -5.46 1.42
C PRO A 2 0.87 -4.12 0.67
N GLU A 3 -0.28 -3.79 0.09
CA GLU A 3 -0.57 -2.49 -0.51
C GLU A 3 -1.55 -1.73 0.38
N GLY A 4 -1.82 -0.44 0.13
CA GLY A 4 -2.62 0.43 0.98
C GLY A 4 -3.91 -0.21 1.52
N PRO A 5 -4.75 -0.82 0.67
CA PRO A 5 -5.96 -1.50 1.14
C PRO A 5 -5.72 -2.58 2.20
N SER A 6 -4.59 -3.30 2.12
CA SER A 6 -4.22 -4.29 3.14
C SER A 6 -3.85 -3.65 4.48
N ILE A 7 -3.31 -2.43 4.44
CA ILE A 7 -2.96 -1.67 5.66
C ILE A 7 -4.21 -1.11 6.32
N VAL A 8 -5.19 -0.66 5.53
CA VAL A 8 -6.51 -0.25 6.04
C VAL A 8 -7.18 -1.42 6.78
N ILE A 9 -7.16 -2.63 6.20
CA ILE A 9 -7.70 -3.84 6.86
C ILE A 9 -6.98 -4.10 8.19
N LEU A 10 -5.64 -4.00 8.22
CA LEU A 10 -4.90 -4.15 9.48
C LEU A 10 -5.30 -3.10 10.52
N ARG A 11 -5.48 -1.83 10.09
CA ARG A 11 -5.93 -0.75 10.98
C ARG A 11 -7.28 -1.09 11.63
N GLU A 12 -8.23 -1.60 10.85
CA GLU A 12 -9.54 -2.02 11.34
C GLU A 12 -9.43 -3.19 12.32
N LEU A 13 -8.66 -4.22 11.99
CA LEU A 13 -8.43 -5.37 12.86
C LEU A 13 -7.71 -5.03 14.16
N ALA A 14 -6.84 -4.01 14.14
CA ALA A 14 -6.12 -3.53 15.31
C ALA A 14 -6.96 -2.56 16.17
N ALA A 15 -8.06 -2.00 15.65
CA ALA A 15 -8.89 -1.01 16.36
C ALA A 15 -9.29 -1.42 17.80
N PRO A 16 -9.58 -2.72 18.12
CA PRO A 16 -9.89 -3.14 19.48
C PRO A 16 -8.76 -2.96 20.51
N PHE A 17 -7.54 -2.66 20.07
CA PHE A 17 -6.40 -2.37 20.93
C PHE A 17 -6.22 -0.87 21.23
N ALA A 18 -6.99 0.01 20.60
CA ALA A 18 -6.99 1.43 20.95
C ALA A 18 -7.48 1.65 22.39
N GLY A 19 -6.87 2.59 23.09
CA GLY A 19 -7.11 2.84 24.51
C GLY A 19 -6.43 1.84 25.45
N LYS A 20 -5.77 0.78 24.93
CA LYS A 20 -5.13 -0.24 25.78
C LYS A 20 -3.67 0.07 26.05
N LYS A 21 -3.23 -0.27 27.27
CA LYS A 21 -1.84 -0.14 27.71
C LYS A 21 -1.02 -1.32 27.20
N VAL A 22 0.14 -1.03 26.60
CA VAL A 22 1.14 -2.04 26.21
C VAL A 22 1.83 -2.53 27.47
N LEU A 23 1.64 -3.78 27.84
CA LEU A 23 2.19 -4.38 29.05
C LEU A 23 3.56 -5.03 28.80
N ARG A 24 3.75 -5.59 27.63
CA ARG A 24 4.97 -6.28 27.23
C ARG A 24 5.36 -5.90 25.81
N VAL A 25 6.64 -5.63 25.60
CA VAL A 25 7.21 -5.40 24.28
C VAL A 25 8.36 -6.38 24.07
N THR A 26 8.31 -7.15 23.00
CA THR A 26 9.39 -8.06 22.60
C THR A 26 9.62 -7.98 21.09
N GLY A 27 10.73 -8.50 20.61
CA GLY A 27 11.04 -8.53 19.19
C GLY A 27 12.54 -8.53 18.92
N ASN A 28 12.90 -8.77 17.66
CA ASN A 28 14.30 -8.80 17.22
C ASN A 28 14.75 -7.51 16.51
N SER A 29 13.98 -6.42 16.63
CA SER A 29 14.39 -5.12 16.08
C SER A 29 15.56 -4.54 16.85
N ARG A 30 16.61 -4.12 16.10
CA ARG A 30 17.76 -3.39 16.65
C ARG A 30 17.85 -1.96 16.10
N VAL A 31 16.87 -1.54 15.31
CA VAL A 31 16.87 -0.22 14.62
C VAL A 31 16.27 0.87 15.49
N ILE A 32 15.36 0.50 16.38
CA ILE A 32 14.70 1.41 17.33
C ILE A 32 14.72 0.80 18.72
N ASP A 33 14.68 1.64 19.76
CA ASP A 33 14.40 1.19 21.11
C ASP A 33 12.92 0.79 21.23
N ILE A 34 12.64 -0.51 21.16
CA ILE A 34 11.28 -1.03 21.27
C ILE A 34 10.71 -0.89 22.69
N ALA A 35 11.56 -0.80 23.72
CA ALA A 35 11.13 -0.67 25.11
C ALA A 35 10.39 0.66 25.36
N ARG A 36 10.64 1.68 24.55
CA ARG A 36 9.94 2.99 24.61
C ARG A 36 8.40 2.86 24.63
N MET A 37 7.84 1.82 24.03
CA MET A 37 6.40 1.60 23.97
C MET A 37 5.83 0.91 25.22
N GLN A 38 6.68 0.29 26.03
CA GLN A 38 6.21 -0.42 27.23
C GLN A 38 5.60 0.53 28.25
N GLY A 39 4.45 0.17 28.77
CA GLY A 39 3.69 0.99 29.70
C GLY A 39 2.90 2.13 29.06
N ARG A 40 3.07 2.37 27.74
CA ARG A 40 2.33 3.42 27.03
C ARG A 40 0.94 2.93 26.62
N VAL A 41 0.01 3.88 26.51
CA VAL A 41 -1.35 3.61 26.02
C VAL A 41 -1.39 3.88 24.51
N VAL A 42 -1.86 2.92 23.74
CA VAL A 42 -2.14 3.12 22.31
C VAL A 42 -3.34 4.06 22.19
N ARG A 43 -3.17 5.23 21.61
CA ARG A 43 -4.24 6.21 21.44
C ARG A 43 -5.17 5.86 20.29
N ARG A 44 -4.59 5.56 19.13
CA ARG A 44 -5.32 5.17 17.93
C ARG A 44 -4.40 4.44 16.96
N PHE A 45 -4.99 3.84 15.93
CA PHE A 45 -4.29 3.32 14.77
C PHE A 45 -4.65 4.14 13.54
N CYS A 46 -3.64 4.47 12.73
CA CYS A 46 -3.81 5.14 11.45
C CYS A 46 -3.16 4.32 10.34
N SER A 47 -3.50 4.65 9.10
CA SER A 47 -2.82 4.13 7.91
C SER A 47 -2.58 5.28 6.95
N TRP A 48 -1.40 5.33 6.35
CA TRP A 48 -1.09 6.20 5.23
C TRP A 48 -0.34 5.39 4.19
N GLY A 49 -0.92 5.27 3.01
CA GLY A 49 -0.34 4.46 1.96
C GLY A 49 -0.05 3.04 2.44
N LYS A 50 1.23 2.67 2.47
CA LYS A 50 1.69 1.35 2.93
C LYS A 50 2.23 1.38 4.36
N HIS A 51 2.00 2.45 5.10
CA HIS A 51 2.41 2.61 6.48
C HIS A 51 1.26 2.31 7.43
N PHE A 52 1.47 1.40 8.36
CA PHE A 52 0.62 1.20 9.52
C PHE A 52 1.20 2.00 10.67
N LEU A 53 0.38 2.81 11.32
CA LEU A 53 0.79 3.76 12.36
C LEU A 53 0.11 3.43 13.68
N ILE A 54 0.90 3.18 14.71
CA ILE A 54 0.44 2.98 16.08
C ILE A 54 0.75 4.28 16.84
N VAL A 55 -0.30 5.01 17.22
CA VAL A 55 -0.16 6.35 17.81
C VAL A 55 -0.15 6.27 19.33
N PHE A 56 0.84 6.89 19.93
CA PHE A 56 1.03 7.09 21.36
C PHE A 56 1.04 8.59 21.67
N ASP A 57 1.12 8.96 22.97
CA ASP A 57 1.31 10.36 23.33
C ASP A 57 2.71 10.83 22.95
N GLY A 58 2.78 11.85 22.11
CA GLY A 58 3.99 12.51 21.67
C GLY A 58 4.74 11.82 20.51
N PHE A 59 4.36 10.61 20.12
CA PHE A 59 4.98 9.91 18.99
C PHE A 59 4.06 8.86 18.37
N ALA A 60 4.41 8.40 17.17
CA ALA A 60 3.83 7.22 16.57
C ALA A 60 4.90 6.22 16.15
N LEU A 61 4.55 4.92 16.17
CA LEU A 61 5.36 3.89 15.54
C LEU A 61 4.85 3.65 14.13
N ARG A 62 5.71 3.87 13.14
CA ARG A 62 5.48 3.46 11.76
C ARG A 62 5.95 2.02 11.57
N VAL A 63 5.05 1.15 11.12
CA VAL A 63 5.33 -0.20 10.64
C VAL A 63 5.17 -0.22 9.13
N HIS A 64 6.22 -0.58 8.39
CA HIS A 64 6.18 -0.76 6.94
C HIS A 64 6.60 -2.18 6.59
N PHE A 65 5.68 -2.94 6.03
CA PHE A 65 5.90 -4.33 5.67
C PHE A 65 6.79 -4.45 4.43
N MET A 66 7.80 -5.30 4.54
CA MET A 66 8.67 -5.67 3.41
C MET A 66 7.94 -6.66 2.48
N LEU A 67 8.63 -7.16 1.44
CA LEU A 67 8.04 -8.04 0.44
C LEU A 67 7.30 -9.25 1.04
N PHE A 68 7.85 -9.85 2.08
CA PHE A 68 7.28 -11.00 2.79
C PHE A 68 6.71 -10.63 4.16
N GLY A 69 6.50 -9.33 4.40
CA GLY A 69 5.98 -8.83 5.65
C GLY A 69 4.56 -9.29 5.94
N SER A 70 4.31 -9.60 7.19
CA SER A 70 3.00 -10.06 7.66
C SER A 70 2.78 -9.67 9.12
N TYR A 71 1.54 -9.83 9.57
CA TYR A 71 1.16 -9.66 10.97
C TYR A 71 0.34 -10.85 11.46
N ARG A 72 0.23 -10.98 12.77
CA ARG A 72 -0.71 -11.87 13.46
C ARG A 72 -1.29 -11.14 14.65
N ILE A 73 -2.54 -11.41 14.94
CA ILE A 73 -3.28 -10.89 16.10
C ILE A 73 -3.65 -12.08 16.94
N ASP A 74 -3.23 -12.05 18.22
CA ASP A 74 -3.44 -13.10 19.21
C ASP A 74 -2.88 -14.48 18.81
N GLU A 75 -1.98 -14.50 17.84
CA GLU A 75 -1.32 -15.70 17.32
C GLU A 75 0.17 -15.41 17.05
N ARG A 76 0.99 -16.44 17.10
CA ARG A 76 2.40 -16.39 16.68
C ARG A 76 2.66 -17.36 15.55
N ARG A 77 3.63 -17.00 14.70
CA ARG A 77 4.16 -17.94 13.71
C ARG A 77 5.10 -18.91 14.42
N GLU A 78 4.94 -20.21 14.19
CA GLU A 78 5.75 -21.25 14.85
C GLU A 78 7.24 -21.13 14.51
N ASN A 79 7.57 -20.84 13.26
CA ASN A 79 8.94 -20.88 12.74
C ASN A 79 9.51 -19.47 12.45
N ALA A 80 9.03 -18.42 13.12
CA ALA A 80 9.54 -17.08 12.91
C ALA A 80 9.39 -16.19 14.15
N SER A 81 10.50 -15.57 14.56
CA SER A 81 10.46 -14.54 15.59
C SER A 81 9.87 -13.23 15.05
N PRO A 82 8.96 -12.58 15.78
CA PRO A 82 8.44 -11.29 15.38
C PRO A 82 9.53 -10.21 15.39
N ARG A 83 9.47 -9.30 14.44
CA ARG A 83 10.26 -8.08 14.44
C ARG A 83 9.87 -7.18 15.61
N LEU A 84 8.58 -7.18 15.91
CA LEU A 84 7.96 -6.51 17.05
C LEU A 84 6.72 -7.30 17.49
N SER A 85 6.59 -7.49 18.81
CA SER A 85 5.39 -8.00 19.47
C SER A 85 4.98 -7.03 20.57
N LEU A 86 3.72 -6.61 20.54
CA LEU A 86 3.11 -5.79 21.59
C LEU A 86 2.09 -6.65 22.34
N GLY A 87 2.33 -6.90 23.63
CA GLY A 87 1.45 -7.65 24.51
C GLY A 87 0.56 -6.73 25.34
N PHE A 88 -0.71 -7.10 25.44
CA PHE A 88 -1.76 -6.38 26.16
C PHE A 88 -2.37 -7.27 27.26
N ALA A 89 -3.35 -6.75 28.00
CA ALA A 89 -4.07 -7.54 28.99
C ALA A 89 -4.83 -8.72 28.35
N ARG A 90 -5.08 -9.76 29.16
CA ARG A 90 -5.78 -10.99 28.78
C ARG A 90 -5.06 -11.73 27.63
N ASP A 91 -3.74 -11.77 27.68
CA ASP A 91 -2.84 -12.44 26.70
C ASP A 91 -3.07 -12.05 25.24
N ARG A 92 -3.70 -10.89 24.99
CA ARG A 92 -3.86 -10.33 23.66
C ARG A 92 -2.54 -9.78 23.16
N GLU A 93 -2.24 -9.97 21.87
CA GLU A 93 -1.00 -9.46 21.27
C GLU A 93 -1.12 -9.06 19.81
N LEU A 94 -0.26 -8.12 19.40
CA LEU A 94 -0.02 -7.75 18.01
C LEU A 94 1.39 -8.13 17.61
N ASN A 95 1.55 -8.98 16.63
CA ASN A 95 2.83 -9.50 16.16
C ASN A 95 3.11 -9.07 14.72
N PHE A 96 4.28 -8.45 14.48
CA PHE A 96 4.71 -7.95 13.18
C PHE A 96 5.98 -8.66 12.72
N TYR A 97 5.98 -9.17 11.48
CA TYR A 97 7.06 -9.95 10.89
C TYR A 97 7.57 -9.32 9.60
N ALA A 98 8.89 -9.39 9.35
CA ALA A 98 9.55 -8.89 8.16
C ALA A 98 9.09 -7.45 7.78
N CYS A 99 9.17 -6.54 8.74
CA CYS A 99 8.82 -5.14 8.59
C CYS A 99 9.97 -4.21 9.00
N SER A 100 9.96 -2.99 8.49
CA SER A 100 10.77 -1.89 9.01
C SER A 100 9.97 -1.10 10.04
N LEU A 101 10.65 -0.64 11.07
CA LEU A 101 10.10 0.12 12.19
C LEU A 101 10.80 1.48 12.25
N LYS A 102 10.03 2.55 12.44
CA LYS A 102 10.57 3.89 12.66
C LYS A 102 9.61 4.66 13.57
N TYR A 103 10.17 5.42 14.52
CA TYR A 103 9.38 6.41 15.24
C TYR A 103 9.15 7.64 14.37
N VAL A 104 7.95 8.21 14.49
CA VAL A 104 7.54 9.49 13.95
C VAL A 104 7.22 10.35 15.16
N GLU A 105 8.02 11.38 15.39
CA GLU A 105 7.83 12.31 16.50
C GLU A 105 6.83 13.42 16.09
N GLY A 106 6.15 13.97 17.08
CA GLY A 106 5.22 15.08 16.85
C GLY A 106 3.93 14.71 16.15
N ASP A 107 3.39 15.66 15.38
CA ASP A 107 2.10 15.50 14.71
C ASP A 107 2.22 14.71 13.40
N LEU A 108 1.31 13.76 13.22
CA LEU A 108 1.23 12.99 11.97
C LEU A 108 0.76 13.86 10.79
N ASP A 109 0.00 14.92 11.02
CA ASP A 109 -0.48 15.80 9.96
C ASP A 109 0.66 16.65 9.36
N GLU A 110 1.73 16.88 10.12
CA GLU A 110 2.97 17.47 9.61
C GLU A 110 3.84 16.46 8.85
N ALA A 111 3.81 15.19 9.28
CA ALA A 111 4.66 14.13 8.73
C ALA A 111 4.08 13.48 7.47
N TYR A 112 2.77 13.54 7.25
CA TYR A 112 2.06 12.82 6.19
C TYR A 112 1.11 13.72 5.40
N ASP A 113 1.24 13.70 4.08
CA ASP A 113 0.30 14.32 3.16
C ASP A 113 -0.89 13.37 2.90
N TRP A 114 -1.92 13.43 3.75
CA TRP A 114 -3.10 12.59 3.66
C TRP A 114 -3.85 12.72 2.33
N SER A 115 -3.70 13.85 1.64
CA SER A 115 -4.33 14.07 0.34
C SER A 115 -3.75 13.23 -0.79
N THR A 116 -2.65 12.53 -0.56
CA THR A 116 -2.05 11.59 -1.53
C THR A 116 -2.43 10.13 -1.29
N ASP A 117 -2.99 9.80 -0.13
CA ASP A 117 -3.40 8.43 0.18
C ASP A 117 -4.70 8.08 -0.56
N VAL A 118 -4.62 7.14 -1.49
CA VAL A 118 -5.76 6.71 -2.31
C VAL A 118 -6.91 6.10 -1.51
N MET A 119 -6.66 5.69 -0.26
CA MET A 119 -7.68 5.14 0.64
C MET A 119 -8.22 6.15 1.65
N ALA A 120 -7.63 7.35 1.75
CA ALA A 120 -8.07 8.38 2.70
C ALA A 120 -9.27 9.17 2.16
N ASP A 121 -10.10 9.67 3.07
CA ASP A 121 -11.19 10.60 2.73
C ASP A 121 -10.66 11.95 2.23
N ALA A 122 -9.47 12.34 2.73
CA ALA A 122 -8.77 13.55 2.33
C ALA A 122 -8.11 13.47 0.94
N TRP A 123 -8.23 12.35 0.21
CA TRP A 123 -7.68 12.20 -1.13
C TRP A 123 -8.08 13.34 -2.07
N ASP A 124 -7.09 13.99 -2.71
CA ASP A 124 -7.30 15.08 -3.67
C ASP A 124 -6.86 14.69 -5.10
N PRO A 125 -7.81 14.34 -5.99
CA PRO A 125 -7.50 14.00 -7.38
C PRO A 125 -6.96 15.19 -8.19
N ARG A 126 -7.28 16.44 -7.79
CA ARG A 126 -6.77 17.65 -8.45
C ARG A 126 -5.28 17.83 -8.12
N LYS A 127 -4.88 17.56 -6.88
CA LYS A 127 -3.47 17.58 -6.46
C LYS A 127 -2.69 16.49 -7.17
N ALA A 128 -3.24 15.25 -7.25
CA ALA A 128 -2.63 14.16 -8.02
C ALA A 128 -2.41 14.59 -9.49
N ARG A 129 -3.41 15.19 -10.13
CA ARG A 129 -3.31 15.70 -11.50
C ARG A 129 -2.17 16.72 -11.64
N ARG A 130 -2.11 17.74 -10.78
CA ARG A 130 -1.05 18.76 -10.84
C ARG A 130 0.35 18.15 -10.71
N LYS A 131 0.51 17.19 -9.77
CA LYS A 131 1.79 16.49 -9.58
C LYS A 131 2.20 15.67 -10.81
N LEU A 132 1.25 15.01 -11.46
CA LEU A 132 1.50 14.25 -12.70
C LEU A 132 1.85 15.17 -13.87
N GLN A 133 1.10 16.25 -14.05
CA GLN A 133 1.35 17.23 -15.12
C GLN A 133 2.71 17.93 -15.00
N ALA A 134 3.24 18.06 -13.77
CA ALA A 134 4.59 18.57 -13.51
C ALA A 134 5.70 17.57 -13.90
N GLN A 135 5.36 16.35 -14.30
CA GLN A 135 6.32 15.29 -14.66
C GLN A 135 5.91 14.61 -15.99
N PRO A 136 5.86 15.34 -17.11
CA PRO A 136 5.32 14.84 -18.38
C PRO A 136 6.07 13.61 -18.92
N GLU A 137 7.36 13.50 -18.66
CA GLU A 137 8.19 12.37 -19.11
C GLU A 137 8.06 11.11 -18.24
N MET A 138 7.34 11.21 -17.12
CA MET A 138 7.14 10.05 -16.23
C MET A 138 6.31 8.98 -16.93
N LEU A 139 6.73 7.72 -16.81
CA LEU A 139 5.96 6.58 -17.32
C LEU A 139 4.71 6.32 -16.44
N ALA A 140 3.62 5.90 -17.06
CA ALA A 140 2.37 5.57 -16.35
C ALA A 140 2.57 4.48 -15.27
N CYS A 141 3.47 3.52 -15.52
CA CYS A 141 3.80 2.50 -14.51
C CYS A 141 4.55 3.08 -13.31
N ASP A 142 5.39 4.08 -13.49
CA ASP A 142 6.11 4.76 -12.39
C ASP A 142 5.18 5.73 -11.65
N ALA A 143 4.32 6.43 -12.38
CA ALA A 143 3.32 7.34 -11.81
C ALA A 143 2.43 6.64 -10.78
N LEU A 144 1.90 5.44 -11.10
CA LEU A 144 1.08 4.65 -10.18
C LEU A 144 1.85 4.09 -8.98
N LEU A 145 3.18 4.06 -9.02
CA LEU A 145 4.02 3.61 -7.91
C LEU A 145 4.57 4.76 -7.05
N ASP A 146 4.41 6.01 -7.52
CA ASP A 146 4.86 7.19 -6.78
C ASP A 146 3.94 7.43 -5.56
N GLN A 147 4.50 7.23 -4.37
CA GLN A 147 3.77 7.40 -3.11
C GLN A 147 3.47 8.87 -2.79
N ASN A 148 4.13 9.82 -3.47
CA ASN A 148 3.78 11.24 -3.36
C ASN A 148 2.56 11.62 -4.19
N VAL A 149 2.10 10.72 -5.09
CA VAL A 149 0.92 10.92 -5.94
C VAL A 149 -0.18 9.95 -5.56
N PHE A 150 0.14 8.65 -5.47
CA PHE A 150 -0.80 7.56 -5.19
C PHE A 150 -0.30 6.73 -4.00
N ALA A 151 -0.23 7.35 -2.81
CA ALA A 151 0.18 6.63 -1.62
C ALA A 151 -0.73 5.41 -1.39
N GLY A 152 -0.11 4.25 -1.21
CA GLY A 152 -0.83 2.98 -1.07
C GLY A 152 -0.84 2.12 -2.34
N ALA A 153 -0.85 2.71 -3.52
CA ALA A 153 -0.78 1.93 -4.74
C ALA A 153 0.54 1.16 -4.85
N GLY A 154 0.44 -0.10 -5.22
CA GLY A 154 1.58 -0.98 -5.38
C GLY A 154 1.55 -1.71 -6.72
N ASN A 155 2.29 -2.81 -6.79
CA ASN A 155 2.51 -3.49 -8.06
C ASN A 155 1.27 -4.21 -8.61
N ILE A 156 0.38 -4.66 -7.72
CA ILE A 156 -0.90 -5.26 -8.12
C ILE A 156 -1.79 -4.18 -8.70
N ILE A 157 -2.04 -3.11 -7.92
CA ILE A 157 -2.88 -1.98 -8.33
C ILE A 157 -2.36 -1.39 -9.65
N LYS A 158 -1.04 -1.17 -9.77
CA LYS A 158 -0.43 -0.65 -10.99
C LYS A 158 -0.78 -1.50 -12.23
N ASN A 159 -0.55 -2.80 -12.18
CA ASN A 159 -0.77 -3.66 -13.35
C ASN A 159 -2.26 -3.74 -13.71
N GLU A 160 -3.11 -3.90 -12.71
CA GLU A 160 -4.54 -4.07 -12.90
C GLU A 160 -5.22 -2.78 -13.38
N VAL A 161 -4.84 -1.62 -12.83
CA VAL A 161 -5.35 -0.31 -13.26
C VAL A 161 -4.97 -0.04 -14.71
N LEU A 162 -3.70 -0.21 -15.09
CA LEU A 162 -3.25 0.01 -16.47
C LEU A 162 -3.97 -0.90 -17.47
N HIS A 163 -4.19 -2.16 -17.10
CA HIS A 163 -5.00 -3.05 -17.93
C HIS A 163 -6.45 -2.58 -17.97
N ARG A 164 -7.08 -2.24 -16.85
CA ARG A 164 -8.49 -1.80 -16.77
C ARG A 164 -8.76 -0.62 -17.70
N ILE A 165 -7.86 0.36 -17.75
CA ILE A 165 -7.97 1.56 -18.59
C ILE A 165 -7.36 1.40 -19.99
N ARG A 166 -6.92 0.20 -20.38
CA ARG A 166 -6.30 -0.10 -21.67
C ARG A 166 -5.10 0.80 -22.01
N MET A 167 -4.24 1.06 -21.01
CA MET A 167 -3.06 1.90 -21.14
C MET A 167 -1.79 1.07 -21.04
N HIS A 168 -0.88 1.22 -22.01
CA HIS A 168 0.41 0.56 -21.97
C HIS A 168 1.26 1.12 -20.81
N PRO A 169 1.99 0.28 -20.05
CA PRO A 169 2.76 0.73 -18.88
C PRO A 169 3.87 1.75 -19.19
N GLU A 170 4.39 1.74 -20.41
CA GLU A 170 5.43 2.69 -20.87
C GLU A 170 4.84 3.97 -21.53
N SER A 171 3.54 4.22 -21.42
CA SER A 171 2.96 5.50 -21.85
C SER A 171 3.51 6.63 -20.99
N THR A 172 3.88 7.77 -21.60
CA THR A 172 4.32 8.97 -20.86
C THR A 172 3.13 9.80 -20.42
N ILE A 173 3.20 10.40 -19.25
CA ILE A 173 2.09 11.19 -18.67
C ILE A 173 1.73 12.37 -19.59
N GLY A 174 2.73 13.05 -20.17
CA GLY A 174 2.54 14.20 -21.05
C GLY A 174 1.82 13.88 -22.36
N ALA A 175 1.95 12.66 -22.85
CA ALA A 175 1.27 12.22 -24.07
C ALA A 175 -0.18 11.73 -23.84
N LEU A 176 -0.63 11.67 -22.58
CA LEU A 176 -1.98 11.22 -22.28
C LEU A 176 -3.03 12.28 -22.65
N PRO A 177 -4.06 11.93 -23.42
CA PRO A 177 -5.23 12.79 -23.55
C PRO A 177 -5.82 13.14 -22.17
N PRO A 178 -6.39 14.33 -21.95
CA PRO A 178 -6.92 14.76 -20.66
C PRO A 178 -7.90 13.76 -20.04
N ARG A 179 -8.71 13.09 -20.85
CA ARG A 179 -9.64 12.04 -20.43
C ARG A 179 -8.89 10.82 -19.88
N LYS A 180 -7.80 10.41 -20.53
CA LYS A 180 -6.99 9.26 -20.09
C LYS A 180 -6.25 9.54 -18.78
N LEU A 181 -5.76 10.76 -18.61
CA LEU A 181 -5.17 11.18 -17.33
C LEU A 181 -6.22 11.18 -16.19
N THR A 182 -7.45 11.65 -16.47
CA THR A 182 -8.56 11.55 -15.51
C THR A 182 -8.85 10.09 -15.15
N GLU A 183 -8.97 9.24 -16.15
CA GLU A 183 -9.26 7.81 -15.99
C GLU A 183 -8.17 7.12 -15.14
N LEU A 184 -6.89 7.41 -15.38
CA LEU A 184 -5.76 6.90 -14.56
C LEU A 184 -5.92 7.26 -13.08
N ILE A 185 -6.21 8.54 -12.79
CA ILE A 185 -6.36 9.05 -11.43
C ILE A 185 -7.57 8.43 -10.73
N THR A 186 -8.70 8.38 -11.40
CA THR A 186 -9.95 7.83 -10.88
C THR A 186 -9.81 6.33 -10.61
N GLN A 187 -9.28 5.58 -11.59
CA GLN A 187 -9.16 4.14 -11.48
C GLN A 187 -8.10 3.69 -10.47
N ALA A 188 -7.08 4.50 -10.19
CA ALA A 188 -6.14 4.22 -9.11
C ALA A 188 -6.85 4.14 -7.75
N ARG A 189 -7.81 5.05 -7.50
CA ARG A 189 -8.62 5.04 -6.27
C ARG A 189 -9.69 3.93 -6.30
N GLU A 190 -10.50 3.86 -7.33
CA GLU A 190 -11.59 2.89 -7.43
C GLU A 190 -11.09 1.45 -7.33
N TYR A 191 -10.02 1.11 -8.06
CA TYR A 191 -9.43 -0.22 -7.95
C TYR A 191 -8.89 -0.51 -6.54
N SER A 192 -8.39 0.51 -5.84
CA SER A 192 -7.94 0.33 -4.45
C SER A 192 -9.10 -0.03 -3.51
N PHE A 193 -10.29 0.53 -3.70
CA PHE A 193 -11.49 0.15 -2.95
C PHE A 193 -12.02 -1.24 -3.36
N ASP A 194 -12.01 -1.56 -4.65
CA ASP A 194 -12.31 -2.92 -5.13
C ASP A 194 -11.37 -3.95 -4.48
N PHE A 195 -10.06 -3.66 -4.52
CA PHE A 195 -9.04 -4.50 -3.87
C PHE A 195 -9.33 -4.70 -2.37
N TYR A 196 -9.70 -3.62 -1.67
CA TYR A 196 -10.05 -3.69 -0.25
C TYR A 196 -11.23 -4.64 -0.02
N ALA A 197 -12.31 -4.47 -0.78
CA ALA A 197 -13.51 -5.32 -0.70
C ALA A 197 -13.17 -6.79 -0.99
N TRP A 198 -12.48 -7.06 -2.09
CA TRP A 198 -12.09 -8.43 -2.46
C TRP A 198 -11.10 -9.06 -1.49
N LYS A 199 -10.21 -8.25 -0.91
CA LYS A 199 -9.25 -8.73 0.09
C LYS A 199 -9.95 -9.14 1.38
N LYS A 200 -10.92 -8.36 1.86
CA LYS A 200 -11.76 -8.72 3.02
C LYS A 200 -12.59 -9.99 2.79
N ALA A 201 -13.09 -10.17 1.58
CA ALA A 201 -13.82 -11.38 1.17
C ALA A 201 -12.91 -12.58 0.82
N TYR A 202 -11.57 -12.45 0.93
CA TYR A 202 -10.59 -13.50 0.58
C TYR A 202 -10.62 -13.96 -0.89
N VAL A 203 -11.18 -13.15 -1.80
CA VAL A 203 -11.32 -13.46 -3.23
C VAL A 203 -10.42 -12.64 -4.15
N LEU A 204 -9.58 -11.76 -3.63
CA LEU A 204 -8.76 -10.82 -4.39
C LEU A 204 -8.04 -11.46 -5.61
N ARG A 205 -7.43 -12.63 -5.42
CA ARG A 205 -6.69 -13.31 -6.51
C ARG A 205 -7.58 -13.77 -7.67
N LYS A 206 -8.87 -13.99 -7.42
CA LYS A 206 -9.85 -14.36 -8.45
C LYS A 206 -10.14 -13.19 -9.39
N HIS A 207 -9.93 -11.96 -8.90
CA HIS A 207 -10.17 -10.72 -9.66
C HIS A 207 -8.95 -10.20 -10.42
N TYR A 208 -7.78 -10.85 -10.31
CA TYR A 208 -6.62 -10.47 -11.12
C TYR A 208 -6.90 -10.76 -12.60
N GLN A 209 -6.71 -9.73 -13.42
CA GLN A 209 -6.86 -9.80 -14.87
C GLN A 209 -5.51 -10.05 -15.57
N VAL A 210 -4.45 -9.38 -15.11
CA VAL A 210 -3.11 -9.51 -15.71
C VAL A 210 -2.01 -9.81 -14.69
N HIS A 211 -2.18 -9.37 -13.43
CA HIS A 211 -1.13 -9.58 -12.43
C HIS A 211 -0.90 -11.07 -12.17
N THR A 212 0.28 -11.58 -12.55
CA THR A 212 0.65 -13.01 -12.48
C THR A 212 -0.19 -13.93 -13.38
N LYS A 213 -0.85 -13.39 -14.39
CA LYS A 213 -1.57 -14.16 -15.41
C LYS A 213 -0.70 -14.33 -16.66
N THR A 214 -1.07 -15.27 -17.51
CA THR A 214 -0.37 -15.59 -18.77
C THR A 214 -1.11 -15.12 -20.01
N HIS A 215 -2.43 -15.01 -19.95
CA HIS A 215 -3.29 -14.62 -21.06
C HIS A 215 -4.23 -13.49 -20.66
N CYS A 216 -4.50 -12.60 -21.60
CA CYS A 216 -5.43 -11.50 -21.45
C CYS A 216 -6.87 -12.03 -21.44
N PRO A 217 -7.69 -11.70 -20.41
CA PRO A 217 -9.07 -12.20 -20.35
C PRO A 217 -10.01 -11.52 -21.37
N ARG A 218 -9.57 -10.45 -22.05
CA ARG A 218 -10.39 -9.74 -23.04
C ARG A 218 -10.31 -10.34 -24.44
N ASP A 219 -9.12 -10.79 -24.83
CA ASP A 219 -8.82 -11.16 -26.22
C ASP A 219 -8.04 -12.49 -26.35
N GLY A 220 -7.70 -13.13 -25.23
CA GLY A 220 -6.94 -14.38 -25.22
C GLY A 220 -5.46 -14.25 -25.55
N THR A 221 -4.98 -13.04 -25.90
CA THR A 221 -3.57 -12.81 -26.26
C THR A 221 -2.65 -13.15 -25.08
N ARG A 222 -1.50 -13.75 -25.39
CA ARG A 222 -0.47 -13.98 -24.38
C ARG A 222 0.04 -12.64 -23.83
N LEU A 223 0.04 -12.49 -22.51
CA LEU A 223 0.52 -11.29 -21.84
C LEU A 223 2.03 -11.16 -21.94
N THR A 224 2.48 -9.94 -22.18
CA THR A 224 3.89 -9.60 -22.09
C THR A 224 4.27 -9.43 -20.61
N TYR A 225 5.42 -9.97 -20.25
CA TYR A 225 6.01 -9.90 -18.92
C TYR A 225 7.40 -9.29 -18.98
N ARG A 226 7.65 -8.31 -18.11
CA ARG A 226 9.01 -7.84 -17.80
C ARG A 226 9.27 -7.91 -16.31
N ALA A 227 10.42 -8.50 -15.94
CA ALA A 227 10.83 -8.61 -14.54
C ALA A 227 11.13 -7.26 -13.89
N LYS A 228 11.62 -6.31 -14.69
CA LYS A 228 11.98 -4.96 -14.27
C LYS A 228 11.50 -3.97 -15.33
N LEU A 229 10.65 -3.03 -14.94
CA LEU A 229 10.14 -1.97 -15.80
C LEU A 229 10.13 -0.64 -15.04
N GLY A 230 10.37 0.44 -15.79
CA GLY A 230 10.36 1.81 -15.29
C GLY A 230 11.49 2.12 -14.29
N ARG A 231 11.44 3.31 -13.71
CA ARG A 231 12.39 3.77 -12.66
C ARG A 231 12.30 2.89 -11.41
N ALA A 232 11.09 2.48 -11.04
CA ALA A 232 10.85 1.65 -9.86
C ALA A 232 11.31 0.19 -10.01
N GLN A 233 11.75 -0.24 -11.20
CA GLN A 233 12.28 -1.57 -11.51
C GLN A 233 11.37 -2.70 -11.00
N ARG A 234 10.04 -2.56 -11.24
CA ARG A 234 9.04 -3.52 -10.76
C ARG A 234 8.50 -4.38 -11.90
N ARG A 235 8.13 -5.63 -11.55
CA ARG A 235 7.49 -6.54 -12.50
C ARG A 235 6.25 -5.91 -13.15
N ALA A 236 6.14 -6.04 -14.45
CA ALA A 236 5.00 -5.59 -15.21
C ALA A 236 4.40 -6.73 -16.05
N PHE A 237 3.09 -6.69 -16.18
CA PHE A 237 2.28 -7.60 -16.99
C PHE A 237 1.30 -6.74 -17.78
N TRP A 238 1.25 -6.92 -19.09
CA TRP A 238 0.31 -6.17 -19.95
C TRP A 238 -0.03 -6.94 -21.22
N CYS A 239 -1.08 -6.51 -21.90
CA CYS A 239 -1.50 -7.04 -23.19
C CYS A 239 -1.16 -6.03 -24.29
N ASP A 240 -0.27 -6.40 -25.22
CA ASP A 240 0.12 -5.54 -26.34
C ASP A 240 -1.04 -5.29 -27.33
N ALA A 241 -2.03 -6.20 -27.40
CA ALA A 241 -3.17 -6.06 -28.27
C ALA A 241 -4.20 -5.05 -27.73
N CYS A 242 -4.48 -5.03 -26.41
CA CYS A 242 -5.57 -4.23 -25.87
C CYS A 242 -5.14 -2.97 -25.10
N GLN A 243 -3.86 -2.80 -24.80
CA GLN A 243 -3.33 -1.64 -24.07
C GLN A 243 -2.56 -0.71 -25.03
N LYS A 244 -3.11 0.49 -25.24
CA LYS A 244 -2.55 1.48 -26.15
C LYS A 244 -1.35 2.19 -25.52
N LEU A 245 -0.28 2.34 -26.31
CA LEU A 245 0.88 3.15 -25.98
C LEU A 245 0.66 4.62 -26.37
N TYR A 246 0.90 5.54 -25.44
CA TYR A 246 0.87 6.99 -25.65
C TYR A 246 2.30 7.53 -25.45
N ARG A 247 2.84 8.09 -26.52
CA ARG A 247 4.18 8.72 -26.57
C ARG A 247 4.09 10.05 -27.29
#